data_9564bc457aeb30b1de9babacf63c6fce
#
_entry.id   9564bc457aeb30b1de9babacf63c6fce
#
_cell.length_a   1.000
_cell.length_b   1.000
_cell.length_c   1.000
_cell.angle_alpha   90.00
_cell.angle_beta   90.00
_cell.angle_gamma   90.00
#
_symmetry.space_group_name_H-M   'P 1'
#
loop_
_entity.id
_entity.type
_entity.pdbx_description
1 polymer ?
#
loop_
_entity_poly.entity_id
_entity_poly.type
_entity_poly.pdbx_seq_one_letter_code
_entity_poly.pdbx_strand_id
1 'polypeptide(L)'
;DYFCTFTYDDKKHTEESFRRKLSDTFKKLRQRYGWEDLGVYERSPENNRLHFHGLFYTPKMKGELVKKRDYSTKEHRMQTTLQNTYFTERFGRNDFESINKVDLEHTASYLMKYIEKSGERIVCSKGVKTFFVSDIMDDDVVCTIGNEDRKLLLFDNFSCFDEGVYIGEVSPETIKQMRKAN
;
A
#
# COMPACT_ATOMS: atom_id res chain seq x y z
N ASP A 1 6.05 -11.93 4.40
CA ASP A 1 5.53 -10.68 3.86
C ASP A 1 6.57 -9.58 4.02
N TYR A 2 6.57 -8.64 3.08
CA TYR A 2 7.55 -7.57 3.06
C TYR A 2 6.91 -6.23 2.79
N PHE A 3 7.38 -5.19 3.47
CA PHE A 3 7.25 -3.84 2.99
C PHE A 3 8.43 -3.53 2.08
N CYS A 4 8.16 -3.15 0.85
CA CYS A 4 9.21 -2.93 -0.13
C CYS A 4 9.23 -1.50 -0.62
N THR A 5 10.45 -0.98 -0.80
CA THR A 5 10.68 0.29 -1.47
C THR A 5 11.52 0.03 -2.73
N PHE A 6 11.06 0.55 -3.87
CA PHE A 6 11.79 0.47 -5.13
C PHE A 6 12.15 1.86 -5.62
N THR A 7 13.43 2.05 -5.95
CA THR A 7 13.97 3.28 -6.52
C THR A 7 14.67 2.92 -7.83
N TYR A 8 14.40 3.67 -8.89
CA TYR A 8 15.07 3.39 -10.15
C TYR A 8 16.45 4.05 -10.27
N ASP A 9 17.30 3.42 -11.05
CA ASP A 9 18.57 3.98 -11.51
C ASP A 9 18.28 4.84 -12.75
N ASP A 10 18.53 6.14 -12.65
CA ASP A 10 18.30 7.14 -13.71
C ASP A 10 19.19 6.96 -14.95
N LYS A 11 20.29 6.20 -14.80
CA LYS A 11 21.09 5.77 -15.93
C LYS A 11 20.43 4.65 -16.78
N LYS A 12 19.48 3.93 -16.18
CA LYS A 12 18.79 2.78 -16.82
C LYS A 12 17.36 3.09 -17.21
N HIS A 13 16.70 4.00 -16.50
CA HIS A 13 15.27 4.25 -16.62
C HIS A 13 14.92 5.72 -16.53
N THR A 14 13.92 6.13 -17.31
CA THR A 14 13.10 7.30 -17.03
C THR A 14 11.96 6.90 -16.07
N GLU A 15 11.31 7.88 -15.45
CA GLU A 15 10.14 7.60 -14.58
C GLU A 15 9.05 6.79 -15.30
N GLU A 16 8.71 7.16 -16.50
CA GLU A 16 7.70 6.46 -17.31
C GLU A 16 8.11 5.01 -17.59
N SER A 17 9.36 4.79 -18.00
CA SER A 17 9.86 3.45 -18.24
C SER A 17 9.93 2.61 -16.96
N PHE A 18 10.24 3.23 -15.82
CA PHE A 18 10.24 2.60 -14.51
C PHE A 18 8.84 2.15 -14.13
N ARG A 19 7.84 3.04 -14.16
CA ARG A 19 6.43 2.72 -13.86
C ARG A 19 5.95 1.53 -14.70
N ARG A 20 6.13 1.60 -16.01
CA ARG A 20 5.70 0.55 -16.94
C ARG A 20 6.39 -0.78 -16.67
N LYS A 21 7.72 -0.79 -16.62
CA LYS A 21 8.51 -2.02 -16.48
C LYS A 21 8.35 -2.64 -15.08
N LEU A 22 8.20 -1.84 -14.02
CA LEU A 22 7.93 -2.34 -12.67
C LEU A 22 6.56 -3.02 -12.61
N SER A 23 5.52 -2.39 -13.15
CA SER A 23 4.18 -2.97 -13.25
C SER A 23 4.18 -4.29 -14.04
N ASP A 24 4.88 -4.34 -15.18
CA ASP A 24 5.00 -5.56 -15.97
C ASP A 24 5.78 -6.67 -15.23
N THR A 25 6.75 -6.26 -14.42
CA THR A 25 7.49 -7.20 -13.57
C THR A 25 6.60 -7.80 -12.50
N PHE A 26 5.80 -6.99 -11.79
CA PHE A 26 4.85 -7.48 -10.79
C PHE A 26 3.81 -8.42 -11.41
N LYS A 27 3.27 -8.09 -12.60
CA LYS A 27 2.36 -9.01 -13.32
C LYS A 27 3.00 -10.37 -13.60
N LYS A 28 4.26 -10.39 -14.04
CA LYS A 28 4.99 -11.64 -14.32
C LYS A 28 5.27 -12.42 -13.03
N LEU A 29 5.63 -11.73 -11.93
CA LEU A 29 5.88 -12.36 -10.65
C LEU A 29 4.60 -12.96 -10.06
N ARG A 30 3.48 -12.27 -10.20
CA ARG A 30 2.16 -12.80 -9.83
C ARG A 30 1.84 -14.09 -10.58
N GLN A 31 1.96 -14.07 -11.90
CA GLN A 31 1.61 -15.24 -12.72
C GLN A 31 2.52 -16.44 -12.47
N ARG A 32 3.82 -16.22 -12.23
CA ARG A 32 4.81 -17.30 -12.15
C ARG A 32 5.14 -17.74 -10.73
N TYR A 33 5.02 -16.84 -9.76
CA TYR A 33 5.47 -17.06 -8.40
C TYR A 33 4.39 -16.82 -7.34
N GLY A 34 3.18 -16.41 -7.75
CA GLY A 34 2.07 -16.16 -6.84
C GLY A 34 2.23 -14.91 -5.98
N TRP A 35 3.02 -13.94 -6.42
CA TRP A 35 3.17 -12.69 -5.68
C TRP A 35 1.87 -11.90 -5.67
N GLU A 36 1.63 -11.22 -4.57
CA GLU A 36 0.56 -10.23 -4.45
C GLU A 36 1.17 -8.92 -3.97
N ASP A 37 0.65 -7.81 -4.46
CA ASP A 37 1.16 -6.48 -4.19
C ASP A 37 0.03 -5.46 -3.98
N LEU A 38 0.28 -4.55 -3.05
CA LEU A 38 -0.52 -3.36 -2.80
C LEU A 38 0.44 -2.22 -2.51
N GLY A 39 0.42 -1.17 -3.32
CA GLY A 39 1.39 -0.09 -3.14
C GLY A 39 1.01 1.20 -3.85
N VAL A 40 1.89 2.18 -3.73
CA VAL A 40 1.71 3.53 -4.26
C VAL A 40 3.04 4.12 -4.73
N TYR A 41 2.97 4.95 -5.73
CA TYR A 41 4.09 5.78 -6.14
C TYR A 41 4.14 7.06 -5.29
N GLU A 42 5.32 7.43 -4.84
CA GLU A 42 5.57 8.66 -4.08
C GLU A 42 6.81 9.37 -4.63
N ARG A 43 6.83 10.69 -4.50
CA ARG A 43 8.01 11.50 -4.78
C ARG A 43 8.70 11.89 -3.49
N SER A 44 10.01 11.63 -3.45
CA SER A 44 10.83 12.10 -2.33
C SER A 44 10.75 13.63 -2.23
N PRO A 45 10.48 14.18 -1.03
CA PRO A 45 10.46 15.63 -0.85
C PRO A 45 11.83 16.29 -1.04
N GLU A 46 12.91 15.55 -0.86
CA GLU A 46 14.28 16.10 -0.94
C GLU A 46 14.76 16.34 -2.37
N ASN A 47 14.49 15.39 -3.27
CA ASN A 47 15.02 15.40 -4.63
C ASN A 47 13.98 15.15 -5.71
N ASN A 48 12.70 15.13 -5.34
CA ASN A 48 11.56 14.86 -6.22
C ASN A 48 11.64 13.52 -6.99
N ARG A 49 12.48 12.59 -6.52
CA ARG A 49 12.68 11.29 -7.14
C ARG A 49 11.50 10.37 -6.88
N LEU A 50 11.05 9.68 -7.92
CA LEU A 50 9.95 8.74 -7.82
C LEU A 50 10.41 7.44 -7.15
N HIS A 51 9.63 7.01 -6.17
CA HIS A 51 9.73 5.72 -5.49
C HIS A 51 8.42 4.95 -5.63
N PHE A 52 8.48 3.66 -5.46
CA PHE A 52 7.30 2.82 -5.25
C PHE A 52 7.41 2.19 -3.88
N HIS A 53 6.38 2.33 -3.06
CA HIS A 53 6.26 1.73 -1.74
C HIS A 53 5.10 0.77 -1.74
N GLY A 54 5.26 -0.42 -1.17
CA GLY A 54 4.18 -1.38 -1.15
C GLY A 54 4.38 -2.55 -0.21
N LEU A 55 3.25 -3.19 0.08
CA LEU A 55 3.15 -4.46 0.79
C LEU A 55 3.17 -5.59 -0.23
N PHE A 56 3.95 -6.61 0.07
CA PHE A 56 4.12 -7.76 -0.82
C PHE A 56 3.97 -9.07 -0.06
N TYR A 57 3.09 -9.93 -0.56
CA TYR A 57 3.08 -11.34 -0.24
C TYR A 57 3.92 -12.07 -1.27
N THR A 58 4.95 -12.80 -0.82
CA THR A 58 5.95 -13.41 -1.70
C THR A 58 6.15 -14.89 -1.35
N PRO A 59 5.21 -15.77 -1.70
CA PRO A 59 5.26 -17.18 -1.30
C PRO A 59 6.48 -17.90 -1.89
N LYS A 60 6.95 -17.42 -3.03
CA LYS A 60 8.18 -17.91 -3.66
C LYS A 60 9.02 -16.74 -4.12
N MET A 61 10.10 -16.48 -3.42
CA MET A 61 11.01 -15.38 -3.74
C MET A 61 11.69 -15.60 -5.09
N LYS A 62 11.75 -14.53 -5.89
CA LYS A 62 12.56 -14.45 -7.11
C LYS A 62 13.78 -13.58 -6.84
N GLY A 63 14.97 -14.13 -7.11
CA GLY A 63 16.24 -13.50 -6.74
C GLY A 63 16.63 -13.82 -5.30
N GLU A 64 17.75 -13.31 -4.86
CA GLU A 64 18.28 -13.49 -3.51
C GLU A 64 18.18 -12.19 -2.72
N LEU A 65 17.89 -12.31 -1.44
CA LEU A 65 17.94 -11.20 -0.50
C LEU A 65 19.34 -11.08 0.09
N VAL A 66 20.00 -9.97 -0.19
CA VAL A 66 21.36 -9.69 0.28
C VAL A 66 21.38 -8.41 1.13
N LYS A 67 22.11 -8.48 2.25
CA LYS A 67 22.35 -7.28 3.06
C LYS A 67 23.31 -6.35 2.35
N LYS A 68 22.92 -5.09 2.19
CA LYS A 68 23.72 -4.06 1.57
C LYS A 68 23.85 -2.86 2.49
N ARG A 69 25.04 -2.31 2.57
CA ARG A 69 25.29 -1.13 3.38
C ARG A 69 25.26 0.11 2.49
N ASP A 70 24.25 0.96 2.72
CA ASP A 70 24.01 2.19 1.96
C ASP A 70 23.95 3.39 2.88
N TYR A 71 24.30 4.56 2.35
CA TYR A 71 24.16 5.81 3.07
C TYR A 71 22.71 6.32 2.97
N SER A 72 22.09 6.59 4.12
CA SER A 72 20.78 7.26 4.20
C SER A 72 20.98 8.77 4.23
N THR A 73 20.52 9.45 3.19
CA THR A 73 20.54 10.92 3.14
C THR A 73 19.60 11.52 4.17
N LYS A 74 18.45 10.88 4.41
CA LYS A 74 17.46 11.31 5.39
C LYS A 74 17.99 11.25 6.82
N GLU A 75 18.69 10.18 7.17
CA GLU A 75 19.17 9.95 8.54
C GLU A 75 20.65 10.33 8.73
N HIS A 76 21.30 10.79 7.66
CA HIS A 76 22.72 11.18 7.63
C HIS A 76 23.66 10.10 8.20
N ARG A 77 23.32 8.82 7.98
CA ARG A 77 24.12 7.69 8.47
C ARG A 77 24.14 6.51 7.51
N MET A 78 25.14 5.64 7.71
CA MET A 78 25.16 4.33 7.04
C MET A 78 24.08 3.43 7.63
N GLN A 79 23.24 2.86 6.79
CA GLN A 79 22.22 1.87 7.16
C GLN A 79 22.44 0.58 6.39
N THR A 80 21.94 -0.52 6.95
CA THR A 80 21.91 -1.81 6.26
C THR A 80 20.52 -2.04 5.74
N THR A 81 20.40 -2.21 4.42
CA THR A 81 19.16 -2.55 3.73
C THR A 81 19.22 -4.00 3.26
N LEU A 82 18.06 -4.64 3.14
CA LEU A 82 17.93 -5.96 2.56
C LEU A 82 17.47 -5.81 1.11
N GLN A 83 18.38 -6.03 0.16
CA GLN A 83 18.11 -5.80 -1.25
C GLN A 83 17.95 -7.12 -2.01
N ASN A 84 17.00 -7.16 -2.90
CA ASN A 84 16.78 -8.29 -3.79
C ASN A 84 17.58 -8.12 -5.08
N THR A 85 18.42 -9.09 -5.41
CA THR A 85 19.33 -9.08 -6.56
C THR A 85 18.58 -8.92 -7.89
N TYR A 86 17.44 -9.59 -8.05
CA TYR A 86 16.62 -9.50 -9.26
C TYR A 86 16.15 -8.08 -9.56
N PHE A 87 15.77 -7.31 -8.54
CA PHE A 87 15.33 -5.93 -8.69
C PHE A 87 16.52 -4.97 -8.79
N THR A 88 17.61 -5.23 -8.08
CA THR A 88 18.83 -4.42 -8.16
C THR A 88 19.38 -4.39 -9.58
N GLU A 89 19.45 -5.53 -10.24
CA GLU A 89 19.94 -5.62 -11.61
C GLU A 89 19.03 -4.88 -12.61
N ARG A 90 17.72 -4.95 -12.42
CA ARG A 90 16.74 -4.39 -13.35
C ARG A 90 16.47 -2.92 -13.15
N PHE A 91 16.29 -2.52 -11.91
CA PHE A 91 15.78 -1.19 -11.59
C PHE A 91 16.76 -0.33 -10.81
N GLY A 92 17.54 -0.92 -9.95
CA GLY A 92 18.42 -0.23 -9.03
C GLY A 92 18.10 -0.52 -7.58
N ARG A 93 18.27 0.48 -6.72
CA ARG A 93 18.09 0.32 -5.28
C ARG A 93 16.69 -0.15 -4.93
N ASN A 94 16.64 -1.14 -4.05
CA ASN A 94 15.40 -1.61 -3.46
C ASN A 94 15.65 -1.96 -1.99
N ASP A 95 14.59 -2.05 -1.21
CA ASP A 95 14.64 -2.46 0.19
C ASP A 95 13.47 -3.39 0.47
N PHE A 96 13.72 -4.48 1.19
CA PHE A 96 12.76 -5.50 1.57
C PHE A 96 12.76 -5.61 3.09
N GLU A 97 11.84 -4.92 3.73
CA GLU A 97 11.64 -4.98 5.17
C GLU A 97 10.65 -6.09 5.51
N SER A 98 11.09 -7.10 6.28
CA SER A 98 10.21 -8.21 6.68
C SER A 98 9.15 -7.73 7.65
N ILE A 99 7.90 -8.11 7.40
CA ILE A 99 6.74 -7.74 8.21
C ILE A 99 6.24 -8.97 8.94
N ASN A 100 6.11 -8.85 10.26
CA ASN A 100 5.40 -9.82 11.07
C ASN A 100 3.90 -9.55 11.03
N LYS A 101 3.08 -10.59 11.25
CA LYS A 101 1.62 -10.44 11.27
C LYS A 101 1.11 -9.40 12.27
N VAL A 102 1.83 -9.22 13.38
CA VAL A 102 1.50 -8.21 14.41
C VAL A 102 1.76 -6.79 13.91
N ASP A 103 2.74 -6.61 13.03
CA ASP A 103 3.14 -5.31 12.51
C ASP A 103 2.38 -4.91 11.22
N LEU A 104 1.53 -5.81 10.70
CA LEU A 104 0.82 -5.60 9.44
C LEU A 104 -0.11 -4.38 9.49
N GLU A 105 -0.81 -4.19 10.59
CA GLU A 105 -1.70 -3.04 10.81
C GLU A 105 -0.92 -1.72 10.83
N HIS A 106 0.20 -1.67 11.55
CA HIS A 106 1.10 -0.52 11.57
C HIS A 106 1.69 -0.22 10.19
N THR A 107 2.06 -1.26 9.46
CA THR A 107 2.65 -1.12 8.13
C THR A 107 1.60 -0.70 7.10
N ALA A 108 0.36 -1.20 7.20
CA ALA A 108 -0.75 -0.74 6.38
C ALA A 108 -1.05 0.74 6.65
N SER A 109 -1.12 1.14 7.92
CA SER A 109 -1.29 2.55 8.31
C SER A 109 -0.14 3.44 7.83
N TYR A 110 1.07 2.91 7.79
CA TYR A 110 2.23 3.60 7.22
C TYR A 110 2.10 3.79 5.70
N LEU A 111 1.64 2.77 4.98
CA LEU A 111 1.37 2.86 3.54
C LEU A 111 0.28 3.91 3.23
N MET A 112 -0.77 3.98 4.06
CA MET A 112 -1.85 4.96 3.90
C MET A 112 -1.33 6.40 3.95
N LYS A 113 -0.32 6.71 4.78
CA LYS A 113 0.31 8.03 4.81
C LYS A 113 0.95 8.43 3.47
N TYR A 114 1.49 7.47 2.74
CA TYR A 114 2.04 7.72 1.39
C TYR A 114 0.93 7.98 0.38
N ILE A 115 -0.18 7.26 0.48
CA ILE A 115 -1.36 7.45 -0.37
C ILE A 115 -1.92 8.86 -0.19
N GLU A 116 -2.13 9.28 1.05
CA GLU A 116 -2.63 10.63 1.38
C GLU A 116 -1.71 11.75 0.87
N LYS A 117 -0.40 11.55 1.01
CA LYS A 117 0.59 12.57 0.59
C LYS A 117 0.77 12.66 -0.92
N SER A 118 0.71 11.54 -1.61
CA SER A 118 1.10 11.48 -3.02
C SER A 118 -0.01 11.92 -3.96
N GLY A 119 -1.28 11.79 -3.57
CA GLY A 119 -2.42 11.94 -4.47
C GLY A 119 -2.43 10.93 -5.64
N GLU A 120 -1.50 9.97 -5.61
CA GLU A 120 -1.34 8.93 -6.63
C GLU A 120 -2.32 7.79 -6.39
N ARG A 121 -2.72 7.11 -7.46
CA ARG A 121 -3.59 5.95 -7.34
C ARG A 121 -2.88 4.76 -6.72
N ILE A 122 -3.61 4.03 -5.88
CA ILE A 122 -3.17 2.74 -5.36
C ILE A 122 -2.98 1.77 -6.52
N VAL A 123 -1.85 1.09 -6.52
CA VAL A 123 -1.55 -0.02 -7.43
C VAL A 123 -1.74 -1.31 -6.63
N CYS A 124 -2.63 -2.18 -7.09
CA CYS A 124 -2.84 -3.46 -6.42
C CYS A 124 -2.92 -4.62 -7.40
N SER A 125 -2.61 -5.79 -6.88
CA SER A 125 -2.76 -7.05 -7.59
C SER A 125 -4.23 -7.34 -7.88
N LYS A 126 -4.50 -7.88 -9.07
CA LYS A 126 -5.84 -8.40 -9.38
C LYS A 126 -6.16 -9.56 -8.42
N GLY A 127 -7.23 -9.42 -7.65
CA GLY A 127 -7.66 -10.42 -6.65
C GLY A 127 -7.39 -10.03 -5.19
N VAL A 128 -6.55 -9.03 -4.94
CA VAL A 128 -6.50 -8.39 -3.61
C VAL A 128 -7.85 -7.74 -3.36
N LYS A 129 -8.48 -8.11 -2.24
CA LYS A 129 -9.75 -7.50 -1.84
C LYS A 129 -9.49 -6.03 -1.49
N THR A 130 -10.06 -5.13 -2.27
CA THR A 130 -9.97 -3.68 -2.07
C THR A 130 -11.17 -3.13 -1.33
N PHE A 131 -12.11 -3.98 -0.97
CA PHE A 131 -13.28 -3.65 -0.18
C PHE A 131 -13.47 -4.70 0.92
N PHE A 132 -14.06 -4.26 1.99
CA PHE A 132 -14.44 -5.08 3.12
C PHE A 132 -15.97 -5.08 3.22
N VAL A 133 -16.55 -6.25 3.45
CA VAL A 133 -17.97 -6.37 3.76
C VAL A 133 -18.06 -6.82 5.20
N SER A 134 -18.70 -6.01 6.03
CA SER A 134 -19.03 -6.39 7.40
C SER A 134 -20.49 -6.04 7.68
N ASP A 135 -21.11 -6.81 8.54
CA ASP A 135 -22.42 -6.45 9.08
C ASP A 135 -22.24 -5.25 10.01
N ILE A 136 -23.14 -4.29 9.90
CA ILE A 136 -23.23 -3.19 10.85
C ILE A 136 -24.05 -3.70 12.02
N MET A 137 -23.40 -3.90 13.16
CA MET A 137 -24.06 -4.28 14.40
C MET A 137 -24.61 -3.02 15.08
N ASP A 138 -25.67 -3.16 15.88
CA ASP A 138 -26.25 -2.03 16.62
C ASP A 138 -25.20 -1.32 17.49
N ASP A 139 -24.24 -2.06 18.02
CA ASP A 139 -23.11 -1.53 18.78
C ASP A 139 -22.13 -0.70 17.95
N ASP A 140 -22.07 -0.91 16.61
CA ASP A 140 -21.24 -0.14 15.69
C ASP A 140 -21.87 1.21 15.35
N VAL A 141 -23.17 1.36 15.55
CA VAL A 141 -23.94 2.59 15.29
C VAL A 141 -23.87 3.56 16.47
N VAL A 142 -23.40 3.12 17.63
CA VAL A 142 -23.14 3.97 18.80
C VAL A 142 -21.83 4.70 18.61
N CYS A 143 -21.76 5.48 17.58
CA CYS A 143 -20.62 6.35 17.36
C CYS A 143 -20.79 7.62 18.20
N THR A 144 -19.87 7.84 19.11
CA THR A 144 -19.69 9.16 19.72
C THR A 144 -19.23 10.15 18.64
N ILE A 145 -19.85 11.30 18.59
CA ILE A 145 -19.55 12.40 17.64
C ILE A 145 -18.02 12.59 17.54
N GLY A 146 -17.48 12.46 16.34
CA GLY A 146 -16.06 12.66 16.07
C GLY A 146 -15.21 11.40 15.94
N ASN A 147 -15.76 10.20 16.24
CA ASN A 147 -15.09 8.93 15.97
C ASN A 147 -15.63 8.21 14.72
N GLU A 148 -16.81 8.58 14.27
CA GLU A 148 -17.44 8.09 13.04
C GLU A 148 -16.57 8.39 11.82
N ASP A 149 -16.05 9.60 11.74
CA ASP A 149 -15.19 10.05 10.65
C ASP A 149 -13.89 9.23 10.53
N ARG A 150 -13.40 8.67 11.65
CA ARG A 150 -12.16 7.87 11.63
C ARG A 150 -12.35 6.45 11.13
N LYS A 151 -13.50 5.84 11.37
CA LYS A 151 -13.83 4.50 10.83
C LYS A 151 -14.10 4.55 9.32
N LEU A 152 -14.55 5.69 8.82
CA LEU A 152 -14.92 5.91 7.42
C LEU A 152 -13.81 6.49 6.55
N LEU A 153 -12.79 7.10 7.15
CA LEU A 153 -11.61 7.60 6.43
C LEU A 153 -10.81 6.49 5.72
N LEU A 154 -11.09 5.22 6.02
CA LEU A 154 -10.51 4.07 5.32
C LEU A 154 -11.27 3.70 4.02
N PHE A 155 -12.51 4.20 3.85
CA PHE A 155 -13.35 3.87 2.70
C PHE A 155 -14.10 5.13 2.27
N ASP A 156 -13.85 5.59 1.06
CA ASP A 156 -14.57 6.74 0.49
C ASP A 156 -16.08 6.44 0.34
N ASN A 157 -16.41 5.19 0.07
CA ASN A 157 -17.79 4.70 -0.04
C ASN A 157 -17.86 3.23 0.39
N PHE A 158 -18.95 2.84 1.01
CA PHE A 158 -19.27 1.43 1.23
C PHE A 158 -20.74 1.13 0.93
N SER A 159 -21.00 -0.10 0.48
CA SER A 159 -22.36 -0.58 0.19
C SER A 159 -22.99 -1.09 1.47
N CYS A 160 -24.19 -0.61 1.78
CA CYS A 160 -24.95 -1.02 2.95
C CYS A 160 -26.00 -2.04 2.54
N PHE A 161 -26.14 -3.11 3.35
CA PHE A 161 -27.15 -4.15 3.20
C PHE A 161 -27.89 -4.33 4.53
N ASP A 162 -29.20 -4.50 4.47
CA ASP A 162 -30.05 -4.86 5.60
C ASP A 162 -30.74 -6.19 5.28
N GLU A 163 -30.60 -7.18 6.17
CA GLU A 163 -31.12 -8.55 5.96
C GLU A 163 -30.82 -9.13 4.57
N GLY A 164 -29.63 -8.82 4.01
CA GLY A 164 -29.19 -9.25 2.68
C GLY A 164 -29.77 -8.43 1.51
N VAL A 165 -30.56 -7.41 1.78
CA VAL A 165 -31.10 -6.49 0.76
C VAL A 165 -30.17 -5.27 0.66
N TYR A 166 -29.76 -4.95 -0.57
CA TYR A 166 -28.96 -3.76 -0.82
C TYR A 166 -29.78 -2.49 -0.56
N ILE A 167 -29.30 -1.65 0.38
CA ILE A 167 -29.97 -0.40 0.76
C ILE A 167 -29.39 0.79 -0.01
N GLY A 168 -28.11 0.78 -0.33
CA GLY A 168 -27.46 1.87 -1.03
C GLY A 168 -25.98 2.01 -0.70
N GLU A 169 -25.37 3.05 -1.25
CA GLU A 169 -24.00 3.46 -0.92
C GLU A 169 -24.01 4.49 0.18
N VAL A 170 -23.11 4.32 1.13
CA VAL A 170 -22.91 5.25 2.24
C VAL A 170 -21.61 6.02 1.99
N SER A 171 -21.72 7.34 1.88
CA SER A 171 -20.61 8.26 1.77
C SER A 171 -20.47 9.11 3.05
N PRO A 172 -19.34 9.81 3.24
CA PRO A 172 -19.19 10.75 4.36
C PRO A 172 -20.29 11.81 4.43
N GLU A 173 -20.82 12.24 3.28
CA GLU A 173 -21.93 13.17 3.21
C GLU A 173 -23.24 12.54 3.68
N THR A 174 -23.49 11.30 3.27
CA THR A 174 -24.69 10.54 3.68
C THR A 174 -24.71 10.32 5.20
N ILE A 175 -23.56 10.03 5.80
CA ILE A 175 -23.44 9.84 7.24
C ILE A 175 -23.73 11.09 8.03
N LYS A 176 -23.28 12.26 7.53
CA LYS A 176 -23.61 13.55 8.16
C LYS A 176 -25.12 13.84 8.19
N GLN A 177 -25.86 13.22 7.26
CA GLN A 177 -27.31 13.35 7.15
C GLN A 177 -28.08 12.28 7.94
N MET A 178 -27.40 11.18 8.35
CA MET A 178 -28.02 10.13 9.15
C MET A 178 -28.48 10.72 10.49
N ARG A 179 -29.73 10.42 10.86
CA ARG A 179 -30.25 10.80 12.18
C ARG A 179 -29.41 10.10 13.24
N LYS A 180 -28.95 10.88 14.21
CA LYS A 180 -28.32 10.30 15.39
C LYS A 180 -29.30 9.33 16.03
N ALA A 181 -28.89 8.07 16.21
CA ALA A 181 -29.62 7.16 17.05
C ALA A 181 -29.67 7.76 18.47
N ASN A 182 -30.86 7.86 19.02
CA ASN A 182 -31.08 8.35 20.38
C ASN A 182 -30.61 7.32 21.40
#